data_530dd050c915f6ea437b613aa77bedd6
#
_entry.id   530dd050c915f6ea437b613aa77bedd6
#
_cell.length_a   1.000
_cell.length_b   1.000
_cell.length_c   1.000
_cell.angle_alpha   90.00
_cell.angle_beta   90.00
_cell.angle_gamma   90.00
#
_symmetry.space_group_name_H-M   'P 1'
#
loop_
_entity.id
_entity.type
_entity.pdbx_description
1 polymer ?
#
loop_
_entity_poly.entity_id
_entity_poly.type
_entity_poly.pdbx_seq_one_letter_code
_entity_poly.pdbx_strand_id
1 'polypeptide(L)'
;VIGPVVDARTGKEKKYKPPTKCPACGQDVEHFEGEVAWYCVNAACPAQLVRNIEHYVSRGAMDIEGLGIKIVEQLIESGLVKDVADLYTLKRDQLLALEGFKDKKTDNLLTAIEASKSQSLTRLIAALGIHGVGEVMAGDLASTFPELEALSKSKADDLMQIEGLGPNIAESIVDWFARSSNQELLKKLKAVGMWPRGGKSKVEGRKSSVFDGMTFVVTGTLP
;
A
#
# COMPACT_ATOMS: atom_id res chain seq x y z
N VAL A 1 15.54 -6.04 -23.70
CA VAL A 1 16.22 -7.31 -23.45
C VAL A 1 15.68 -8.30 -24.45
N ILE A 2 16.56 -8.83 -25.36
CA ILE A 2 16.14 -9.69 -26.47
C ILE A 2 16.12 -11.17 -26.03
N GLY A 3 17.00 -11.56 -25.09
CA GLY A 3 17.09 -12.92 -24.57
C GLY A 3 18.50 -13.25 -24.03
N PRO A 4 18.69 -14.44 -23.48
CA PRO A 4 19.99 -14.89 -23.02
C PRO A 4 20.91 -15.21 -24.22
N VAL A 5 22.20 -14.90 -24.07
CA VAL A 5 23.22 -15.29 -25.06
C VAL A 5 23.58 -16.74 -24.81
N VAL A 6 22.89 -17.67 -25.48
CA VAL A 6 23.02 -19.11 -25.26
C VAL A 6 24.40 -19.59 -25.58
N ASP A 7 25.04 -19.06 -26.65
CA ASP A 7 26.36 -19.45 -27.13
C ASP A 7 27.50 -19.05 -26.17
N ALA A 8 27.25 -18.14 -25.24
CA ALA A 8 28.18 -17.74 -24.18
C ALA A 8 28.13 -18.66 -22.95
N ARG A 9 27.22 -19.63 -22.90
CA ARG A 9 27.11 -20.55 -21.79
C ARG A 9 28.19 -21.61 -21.84
N THR A 10 28.85 -21.83 -20.71
CA THR A 10 29.93 -22.76 -20.54
C THR A 10 29.48 -24.13 -20.02
N GLY A 11 28.23 -24.28 -19.61
CA GLY A 11 27.67 -25.46 -18.95
C GLY A 11 28.07 -25.59 -17.46
N LYS A 12 28.88 -24.66 -16.96
CA LYS A 12 29.30 -24.59 -15.54
C LYS A 12 28.50 -23.61 -14.70
N GLU A 13 27.50 -22.98 -15.29
CA GLU A 13 26.64 -22.02 -14.62
C GLU A 13 25.87 -22.68 -13.48
N LYS A 14 25.90 -22.06 -12.31
CA LYS A 14 25.11 -22.51 -11.17
C LYS A 14 23.71 -21.95 -11.29
N LYS A 15 22.70 -22.79 -11.04
CA LYS A 15 21.31 -22.30 -10.88
C LYS A 15 21.25 -21.24 -9.79
N TYR A 16 20.72 -20.08 -10.12
CA TYR A 16 20.40 -19.07 -9.12
C TYR A 16 19.38 -19.63 -8.13
N LYS A 17 19.68 -19.50 -6.85
CA LYS A 17 18.73 -19.79 -5.77
C LYS A 17 18.37 -18.47 -5.11
N PRO A 18 17.10 -18.04 -5.20
CA PRO A 18 16.69 -16.82 -4.51
C PRO A 18 16.85 -17.00 -3.00
N PRO A 19 17.10 -15.89 -2.28
CA PRO A 19 17.19 -15.94 -0.83
C PRO A 19 15.82 -16.31 -0.23
N THR A 20 15.80 -17.11 0.82
CA THR A 20 14.58 -17.41 1.57
C THR A 20 14.23 -16.35 2.58
N LYS A 21 15.18 -15.46 2.90
CA LYS A 21 15.00 -14.33 3.81
C LYS A 21 15.39 -13.04 3.12
N CYS A 22 14.65 -11.98 3.43
CA CYS A 22 14.95 -10.63 2.95
C CYS A 22 16.31 -10.17 3.50
N PRO A 23 17.25 -9.75 2.66
CA PRO A 23 18.58 -9.34 3.11
C PRO A 23 18.57 -8.05 3.94
N ALA A 24 17.50 -7.25 3.87
CA ALA A 24 17.39 -5.98 4.58
C ALA A 24 16.71 -6.10 5.95
N CYS A 25 15.68 -6.95 6.09
CA CYS A 25 14.91 -7.04 7.33
C CYS A 25 14.89 -8.44 7.98
N GLY A 26 15.48 -9.45 7.32
CA GLY A 26 15.56 -10.82 7.84
C GLY A 26 14.25 -11.61 7.83
N GLN A 27 13.12 -11.01 7.45
CA GLN A 27 11.83 -11.70 7.33
C GLN A 27 11.83 -12.65 6.13
N ASP A 28 10.99 -13.68 6.18
CA ASP A 28 10.83 -14.60 5.08
C ASP A 28 10.33 -13.86 3.83
N VAL A 29 10.83 -14.28 2.68
CA VAL A 29 10.34 -13.79 1.38
C VAL A 29 9.33 -14.79 0.82
N GLU A 30 8.37 -14.29 0.07
CA GLU A 30 7.31 -15.08 -0.53
C GLU A 30 7.45 -15.13 -2.05
N HIS A 31 7.06 -16.26 -2.60
CA HIS A 31 6.95 -16.49 -4.03
C HIS A 31 5.52 -16.90 -4.35
N PHE A 32 4.82 -16.02 -5.04
CA PHE A 32 3.43 -16.26 -5.42
C PHE A 32 3.35 -17.15 -6.66
N GLU A 33 2.37 -18.05 -6.68
CA GLU A 33 2.18 -18.96 -7.80
C GLU A 33 1.91 -18.18 -9.10
N GLY A 34 2.60 -18.55 -10.16
CA GLY A 34 2.52 -17.87 -11.47
C GLY A 34 3.40 -16.62 -11.60
N GLU A 35 4.09 -16.17 -10.54
CA GLU A 35 5.01 -15.04 -10.58
C GLU A 35 6.49 -15.52 -10.63
N VAL A 36 7.33 -14.68 -11.23
CA VAL A 36 8.78 -14.96 -11.31
C VAL A 36 9.52 -14.30 -10.13
N ALA A 37 8.94 -13.26 -9.56
CA ALA A 37 9.56 -12.45 -8.52
C ALA A 37 9.39 -13.06 -7.11
N TRP A 38 10.33 -12.70 -6.23
CA TRP A 38 10.31 -13.02 -4.80
C TRP A 38 10.12 -11.74 -4.03
N TYR A 39 9.17 -11.72 -3.10
CA TYR A 39 8.71 -10.51 -2.42
C TYR A 39 9.04 -10.54 -0.94
N CYS A 40 9.53 -9.42 -0.43
CA CYS A 40 9.47 -9.15 1.00
C CYS A 40 8.11 -8.49 1.30
N VAL A 41 7.27 -9.17 2.04
CA VAL A 41 5.91 -8.71 2.37
C VAL A 41 5.83 -8.00 3.74
N ASN A 42 6.98 -7.68 4.32
CA ASN A 42 7.05 -6.90 5.55
C ASN A 42 6.82 -5.41 5.24
N ALA A 43 5.68 -4.86 5.68
CA ALA A 43 5.34 -3.45 5.48
C ALA A 43 6.35 -2.46 6.11
N ALA A 44 7.10 -2.91 7.13
CA ALA A 44 8.14 -2.12 7.81
C ALA A 44 9.57 -2.48 7.33
N CYS A 45 9.72 -3.09 6.14
CA CYS A 45 11.04 -3.42 5.61
C CYS A 45 11.84 -2.16 5.28
N PRO A 46 13.05 -1.95 5.86
CA PRO A 46 13.82 -0.72 5.63
C PRO A 46 14.20 -0.49 4.16
N ALA A 47 14.44 -1.57 3.39
CA ALA A 47 14.75 -1.44 1.96
C ALA A 47 13.54 -1.03 1.10
N GLN A 48 12.32 -1.19 1.61
CA GLN A 48 11.09 -0.84 0.92
C GLN A 48 10.43 0.40 1.52
N LEU A 49 10.94 0.89 2.63
CA LEU A 49 10.29 1.93 3.45
C LEU A 49 9.95 3.17 2.63
N VAL A 50 10.89 3.68 1.81
CA VAL A 50 10.63 4.83 0.95
C VAL A 50 9.46 4.57 0.02
N ARG A 51 9.43 3.41 -0.64
CA ARG A 51 8.37 3.05 -1.58
C ARG A 51 7.04 2.79 -0.89
N ASN A 52 7.07 2.16 0.28
CA ASN A 52 5.86 1.92 1.06
C ASN A 52 5.23 3.23 1.53
N ILE A 53 6.04 4.20 1.98
CA ILE A 53 5.54 5.53 2.36
C ILE A 53 5.07 6.30 1.12
N GLU A 54 5.84 6.27 0.01
CA GLU A 54 5.45 6.91 -1.25
C GLU A 54 4.08 6.39 -1.74
N HIS A 55 3.89 5.07 -1.70
CA HIS A 55 2.60 4.46 -2.03
C HIS A 55 1.50 4.92 -1.08
N TYR A 56 1.75 4.85 0.24
CA TYR A 56 0.79 5.23 1.26
C TYR A 56 0.30 6.67 1.11
N VAL A 57 1.19 7.62 0.82
CA VAL A 57 0.84 9.04 0.70
C VAL A 57 0.32 9.44 -0.69
N SER A 58 0.34 8.52 -1.65
CA SER A 58 -0.05 8.79 -3.03
C SER A 58 -1.51 9.19 -3.17
N ARG A 59 -1.85 9.82 -4.31
CA ARG A 59 -3.20 10.30 -4.62
C ARG A 59 -4.25 9.18 -4.64
N GLY A 60 -3.88 7.97 -5.04
CA GLY A 60 -4.77 6.79 -5.04
C GLY A 60 -4.96 6.15 -3.67
N ALA A 61 -4.13 6.53 -2.67
CA ALA A 61 -4.15 6.02 -1.31
C ALA A 61 -4.59 7.10 -0.33
N MET A 62 -3.75 7.51 0.62
CA MET A 62 -4.12 8.48 1.67
C MET A 62 -4.10 9.94 1.22
N ASP A 63 -3.56 10.24 0.02
CA ASP A 63 -3.57 11.56 -0.62
C ASP A 63 -2.99 12.67 0.27
N ILE A 64 -1.77 12.46 0.76
CA ILE A 64 -1.08 13.43 1.61
C ILE A 64 -0.24 14.35 0.74
N GLU A 65 -0.79 15.50 0.39
CA GLU A 65 -0.08 16.48 -0.43
C GLU A 65 1.17 17.01 0.28
N GLY A 66 2.21 17.24 -0.51
CA GLY A 66 3.48 17.78 -0.01
C GLY A 66 4.50 16.72 0.43
N LEU A 67 4.15 15.43 0.47
CA LEU A 67 5.05 14.31 0.74
C LEU A 67 5.57 13.67 -0.56
N GLY A 68 6.32 14.43 -1.36
CA GLY A 68 7.05 13.86 -2.48
C GLY A 68 8.26 13.02 -2.02
N ILE A 69 8.78 12.16 -2.90
CA ILE A 69 9.85 11.18 -2.61
C ILE A 69 11.05 11.78 -1.86
N LYS A 70 11.52 12.97 -2.24
CA LYS A 70 12.65 13.65 -1.57
C LYS A 70 12.37 14.01 -0.11
N ILE A 71 11.12 14.34 0.20
CA ILE A 71 10.72 14.66 1.59
C ILE A 71 10.58 13.37 2.38
N VAL A 72 10.05 12.32 1.78
CA VAL A 72 9.98 10.99 2.39
C VAL A 72 11.38 10.48 2.74
N GLU A 73 12.33 10.56 1.79
CA GLU A 73 13.72 10.20 2.03
C GLU A 73 14.33 11.02 3.18
N GLN A 74 14.14 12.33 3.17
CA GLN A 74 14.64 13.21 4.23
C GLN A 74 14.07 12.89 5.62
N LEU A 75 12.77 12.54 5.71
CA LEU A 75 12.13 12.14 6.96
C LEU A 75 12.67 10.81 7.49
N ILE A 76 12.97 9.87 6.59
CA ILE A 76 13.55 8.56 6.92
C ILE A 76 15.02 8.75 7.37
N GLU A 77 15.82 9.49 6.63
CA GLU A 77 17.22 9.75 6.93
C GLU A 77 17.40 10.50 8.26
N SER A 78 16.48 11.42 8.58
CA SER A 78 16.47 12.11 9.88
C SER A 78 16.01 11.23 11.04
N GLY A 79 15.54 9.99 10.76
CA GLY A 79 15.01 9.07 11.76
C GLY A 79 13.64 9.45 12.33
N LEU A 80 12.97 10.45 11.75
CA LEU A 80 11.64 10.91 12.18
C LEU A 80 10.53 9.93 11.78
N VAL A 81 10.73 9.19 10.69
CA VAL A 81 9.74 8.24 10.16
C VAL A 81 10.40 6.88 9.94
N LYS A 82 9.86 5.86 10.57
CA LYS A 82 10.27 4.45 10.48
C LYS A 82 9.17 3.56 9.90
N ASP A 83 7.94 4.04 9.92
CA ASP A 83 6.77 3.44 9.26
C ASP A 83 5.73 4.54 8.94
N VAL A 84 4.66 4.17 8.25
CA VAL A 84 3.63 5.13 7.82
C VAL A 84 2.85 5.74 8.98
N ALA A 85 2.77 5.09 10.13
CA ALA A 85 2.07 5.63 11.30
C ALA A 85 2.84 6.78 11.95
N ASP A 86 4.17 6.81 11.82
CA ASP A 86 5.00 7.88 12.36
C ASP A 86 4.72 9.24 11.69
N LEU A 87 4.18 9.23 10.46
CA LEU A 87 3.75 10.47 9.77
C LEU A 87 2.76 11.27 10.61
N TYR A 88 1.86 10.59 11.33
CA TYR A 88 0.82 11.21 12.16
C TYR A 88 1.31 11.73 13.52
N THR A 89 2.57 11.46 13.85
CA THR A 89 3.21 11.91 15.10
C THR A 89 4.22 13.03 14.88
N LEU A 90 4.43 13.45 13.62
CA LEU A 90 5.35 14.52 13.26
C LEU A 90 4.95 15.84 13.91
N LYS A 91 5.93 16.53 14.48
CA LYS A 91 5.75 17.82 15.14
C LYS A 91 6.32 18.95 14.29
N ARG A 92 5.74 20.14 14.44
CA ARG A 92 6.12 21.34 13.71
C ARG A 92 7.61 21.65 13.86
N ASP A 93 8.14 21.61 15.08
CA ASP A 93 9.55 21.93 15.36
C ASP A 93 10.51 20.93 14.72
N GLN A 94 10.13 19.65 14.64
CA GLN A 94 10.93 18.62 13.94
C GLN A 94 11.03 18.90 12.44
N LEU A 95 9.92 19.30 11.82
CA LEU A 95 9.89 19.63 10.39
C LEU A 95 10.66 20.92 10.09
N LEU A 96 10.54 21.95 10.94
CA LEU A 96 11.27 23.19 10.77
C LEU A 96 12.80 23.02 10.88
N ALA A 97 13.26 21.97 11.57
CA ALA A 97 14.69 21.64 11.65
C ALA A 97 15.23 20.99 10.37
N LEU A 98 14.36 20.58 9.43
CA LEU A 98 14.77 19.96 8.19
C LEU A 98 15.10 21.00 7.11
N GLU A 99 16.05 20.69 6.26
CA GLU A 99 16.43 21.54 5.15
C GLU A 99 15.25 21.80 4.20
N GLY A 100 15.06 23.03 3.80
CA GLY A 100 14.00 23.44 2.87
C GLY A 100 12.59 23.51 3.48
N PHE A 101 12.44 23.30 4.79
CA PHE A 101 11.19 23.53 5.50
C PHE A 101 11.16 24.94 6.10
N LYS A 102 10.07 25.66 5.82
CA LYS A 102 9.69 26.94 6.41
C LYS A 102 8.26 26.85 6.90
N ASP A 103 7.81 27.84 7.68
CA ASP A 103 6.48 27.86 8.31
C ASP A 103 5.36 27.39 7.37
N LYS A 104 5.19 28.04 6.22
CA LYS A 104 4.11 27.72 5.29
C LYS A 104 4.14 26.27 4.79
N LYS A 105 5.33 25.74 4.44
CA LYS A 105 5.48 24.36 3.96
C LYS A 105 5.19 23.36 5.08
N THR A 106 5.67 23.66 6.28
CA THR A 106 5.44 22.84 7.47
C THR A 106 3.96 22.78 7.82
N ASP A 107 3.31 23.93 7.89
CA ASP A 107 1.90 24.02 8.25
C ASP A 107 0.98 23.35 7.21
N ASN A 108 1.29 23.52 5.92
CA ASN A 108 0.57 22.83 4.84
C ASN A 108 0.71 21.32 4.96
N LEU A 109 1.93 20.81 5.19
CA LEU A 109 2.17 19.37 5.33
C LEU A 109 1.43 18.78 6.54
N LEU A 110 1.50 19.42 7.71
CA LEU A 110 0.79 18.96 8.90
C LEU A 110 -0.73 18.98 8.69
N THR A 111 -1.24 20.00 7.99
CA THR A 111 -2.65 20.10 7.63
C THR A 111 -3.07 18.95 6.70
N ALA A 112 -2.25 18.63 5.68
CA ALA A 112 -2.51 17.52 4.77
C ALA A 112 -2.48 16.16 5.48
N ILE A 113 -1.53 15.95 6.39
CA ILE A 113 -1.45 14.73 7.21
C ILE A 113 -2.72 14.59 8.07
N GLU A 114 -3.14 15.65 8.75
CA GLU A 114 -4.34 15.59 9.60
C GLU A 114 -5.61 15.37 8.76
N ALA A 115 -5.72 16.04 7.60
CA ALA A 115 -6.84 15.86 6.69
C ALA A 115 -6.95 14.42 6.17
N SER A 116 -5.81 13.73 5.97
CA SER A 116 -5.80 12.34 5.51
C SER A 116 -6.47 11.36 6.47
N LYS A 117 -6.60 11.70 7.76
CA LYS A 117 -7.32 10.87 8.73
C LYS A 117 -8.83 10.73 8.41
N SER A 118 -9.38 11.62 7.61
CA SER A 118 -10.77 11.55 7.14
C SER A 118 -10.97 10.69 5.89
N GLN A 119 -9.91 10.09 5.35
CA GLN A 119 -9.99 9.20 4.20
C GLN A 119 -10.80 7.94 4.50
N SER A 120 -11.38 7.35 3.46
CA SER A 120 -12.23 6.16 3.57
C SER A 120 -11.44 4.89 3.92
N LEU A 121 -12.15 3.88 4.43
CA LEU A 121 -11.58 2.55 4.65
C LEU A 121 -11.02 1.95 3.35
N THR A 122 -11.69 2.15 2.22
CA THR A 122 -11.19 1.74 0.89
C THR A 122 -9.79 2.27 0.63
N ARG A 123 -9.57 3.56 0.88
CA ARG A 123 -8.26 4.19 0.66
C ARG A 123 -7.20 3.67 1.63
N LEU A 124 -7.57 3.45 2.89
CA LEU A 124 -6.65 2.84 3.85
C LEU A 124 -6.26 1.43 3.43
N ILE A 125 -7.21 0.58 3.03
CA ILE A 125 -6.90 -0.79 2.59
C ILE A 125 -5.95 -0.76 1.37
N ALA A 126 -6.23 0.09 0.38
CA ALA A 126 -5.32 0.28 -0.76
C ALA A 126 -3.93 0.77 -0.34
N ALA A 127 -3.87 1.70 0.63
CA ALA A 127 -2.64 2.28 1.15
C ALA A 127 -1.76 1.28 1.94
N LEU A 128 -2.34 0.21 2.51
CA LEU A 128 -1.59 -0.82 3.23
C LEU A 128 -0.64 -1.63 2.34
N GLY A 129 -0.80 -1.54 1.01
CA GLY A 129 0.10 -2.19 0.05
C GLY A 129 0.06 -3.71 0.10
N ILE A 130 -1.10 -4.31 0.40
CA ILE A 130 -1.30 -5.76 0.38
C ILE A 130 -1.15 -6.25 -1.06
N HIS A 131 -0.35 -7.29 -1.27
CA HIS A 131 -0.11 -7.83 -2.60
C HIS A 131 -1.41 -8.26 -3.28
N GLY A 132 -1.61 -7.84 -4.54
CA GLY A 132 -2.84 -8.10 -5.29
C GLY A 132 -4.05 -7.23 -4.94
N VAL A 133 -3.94 -6.34 -3.93
CA VAL A 133 -5.04 -5.45 -3.52
C VAL A 133 -4.80 -4.04 -4.04
N GLY A 134 -5.42 -3.72 -5.18
CA GLY A 134 -5.49 -2.35 -5.72
C GLY A 134 -6.76 -1.62 -5.29
N GLU A 135 -6.98 -0.41 -5.83
CA GLU A 135 -8.12 0.46 -5.46
C GLU A 135 -9.48 -0.22 -5.63
N VAL A 136 -9.68 -0.96 -6.71
CA VAL A 136 -10.95 -1.67 -6.99
C VAL A 136 -11.20 -2.74 -5.94
N MET A 137 -10.24 -3.64 -5.73
CA MET A 137 -10.34 -4.71 -4.75
C MET A 137 -10.47 -4.16 -3.32
N ALA A 138 -9.78 -3.07 -2.99
CA ALA A 138 -9.94 -2.38 -1.71
C ALA A 138 -11.37 -1.85 -1.51
N GLY A 139 -12.03 -1.41 -2.59
CA GLY A 139 -13.44 -1.02 -2.57
C GLY A 139 -14.37 -2.18 -2.24
N ASP A 140 -14.16 -3.32 -2.89
CA ASP A 140 -14.96 -4.52 -2.68
C ASP A 140 -14.76 -5.09 -1.26
N LEU A 141 -13.52 -5.09 -0.78
CA LEU A 141 -13.18 -5.47 0.60
C LEU A 141 -13.84 -4.54 1.62
N ALA A 142 -13.77 -3.22 1.44
CA ALA A 142 -14.40 -2.25 2.34
C ALA A 142 -15.92 -2.31 2.34
N SER A 143 -16.51 -2.74 1.22
CA SER A 143 -17.96 -2.93 1.10
C SER A 143 -18.44 -4.19 1.81
N THR A 144 -17.63 -5.26 1.75
CA THR A 144 -17.91 -6.54 2.40
C THR A 144 -17.57 -6.51 3.89
N PHE A 145 -16.45 -5.89 4.24
CA PHE A 145 -15.96 -5.77 5.62
C PHE A 145 -15.94 -4.30 6.03
N PRO A 146 -17.01 -3.79 6.67
CA PRO A 146 -17.12 -2.37 7.03
C PRO A 146 -16.15 -1.94 8.14
N GLU A 147 -15.46 -2.86 8.77
CA GLU A 147 -14.45 -2.60 9.79
C GLU A 147 -13.16 -3.37 9.47
N LEU A 148 -12.02 -2.69 9.62
CA LEU A 148 -10.72 -3.29 9.34
C LEU A 148 -10.44 -4.49 10.27
N GLU A 149 -10.99 -4.48 11.48
CA GLU A 149 -10.94 -5.62 12.40
C GLU A 149 -11.68 -6.86 11.88
N ALA A 150 -12.79 -6.67 11.18
CA ALA A 150 -13.52 -7.77 10.57
C ALA A 150 -12.70 -8.39 9.42
N LEU A 151 -12.13 -7.52 8.57
CA LEU A 151 -11.23 -7.95 7.50
C LEU A 151 -10.00 -8.69 8.04
N SER A 152 -9.40 -8.19 9.13
CA SER A 152 -8.20 -8.81 9.73
C SER A 152 -8.44 -10.19 10.32
N LYS A 153 -9.68 -10.58 10.55
CA LYS A 153 -10.09 -11.89 11.10
C LYS A 153 -10.74 -12.80 10.07
N SER A 154 -10.89 -12.31 8.82
CA SER A 154 -11.49 -13.10 7.74
C SER A 154 -10.60 -14.28 7.36
N LYS A 155 -11.22 -15.35 6.88
CA LYS A 155 -10.54 -16.51 6.33
C LYS A 155 -10.47 -16.40 4.82
N ALA A 156 -9.57 -17.15 4.21
CA ALA A 156 -9.44 -17.20 2.75
C ALA A 156 -10.76 -17.57 2.06
N ASP A 157 -11.51 -18.53 2.63
CA ASP A 157 -12.81 -18.94 2.06
C ASP A 157 -13.86 -17.83 2.07
N ASP A 158 -13.87 -16.97 3.11
CA ASP A 158 -14.78 -15.82 3.20
C ASP A 158 -14.39 -14.75 2.17
N LEU A 159 -13.10 -14.54 1.97
CA LEU A 159 -12.57 -13.59 0.99
C LEU A 159 -12.86 -14.03 -0.45
N MET A 160 -12.74 -15.32 -0.76
CA MET A 160 -13.03 -15.88 -2.08
C MET A 160 -14.51 -15.79 -2.51
N GLN A 161 -15.43 -15.40 -1.62
CA GLN A 161 -16.81 -15.07 -1.99
C GLN A 161 -16.92 -13.73 -2.71
N ILE A 162 -15.88 -12.90 -2.67
CA ILE A 162 -15.83 -11.60 -3.36
C ILE A 162 -15.44 -11.85 -4.82
N GLU A 163 -16.26 -11.32 -5.73
CA GLU A 163 -16.01 -11.46 -7.18
C GLU A 163 -14.63 -10.92 -7.58
N GLY A 164 -13.88 -11.70 -8.35
CA GLY A 164 -12.53 -11.34 -8.80
C GLY A 164 -11.42 -11.59 -7.77
N LEU A 165 -11.73 -12.05 -6.55
CA LEU A 165 -10.74 -12.36 -5.53
C LEU A 165 -10.39 -13.85 -5.56
N GLY A 166 -9.29 -14.18 -6.22
CA GLY A 166 -8.76 -15.55 -6.32
C GLY A 166 -8.03 -16.02 -5.07
N PRO A 167 -7.70 -17.32 -4.98
CA PRO A 167 -7.06 -17.93 -3.81
C PRO A 167 -5.73 -17.25 -3.46
N ASN A 168 -4.90 -16.91 -4.42
CA ASN A 168 -3.60 -16.29 -4.18
C ASN A 168 -3.73 -14.91 -3.50
N ILE A 169 -4.74 -14.12 -3.89
CA ILE A 169 -5.00 -12.81 -3.27
C ILE A 169 -5.59 -13.01 -1.88
N ALA A 170 -6.50 -13.99 -1.70
CA ALA A 170 -7.08 -14.31 -0.41
C ALA A 170 -6.01 -14.70 0.62
N GLU A 171 -5.09 -15.58 0.23
CA GLU A 171 -3.95 -15.98 1.06
C GLU A 171 -3.04 -14.79 1.37
N SER A 172 -2.71 -13.96 0.38
CA SER A 172 -1.91 -12.73 0.60
C SER A 172 -2.53 -11.80 1.62
N ILE A 173 -3.86 -11.64 1.62
CA ILE A 173 -4.57 -10.81 2.60
C ILE A 173 -4.46 -11.43 4.00
N VAL A 174 -4.78 -12.72 4.15
CA VAL A 174 -4.73 -13.44 5.43
C VAL A 174 -3.31 -13.38 6.01
N ASP A 175 -2.31 -13.69 5.21
CA ASP A 175 -0.91 -13.69 5.62
C ASP A 175 -0.43 -12.28 6.00
N TRP A 176 -0.83 -11.27 5.26
CA TRP A 176 -0.49 -9.88 5.57
C TRP A 176 -0.98 -9.50 6.98
N PHE A 177 -2.23 -9.82 7.32
CA PHE A 177 -2.81 -9.54 8.64
C PHE A 177 -2.25 -10.44 9.75
N ALA A 178 -1.78 -11.64 9.44
CA ALA A 178 -1.19 -12.56 10.41
C ALA A 178 0.21 -12.13 10.89
N ARG A 179 0.92 -11.29 10.12
CA ARG A 179 2.30 -10.88 10.44
C ARG A 179 2.35 -9.93 11.61
N SER A 180 3.22 -10.23 12.58
CA SER A 180 3.40 -9.43 13.80
C SER A 180 3.77 -7.97 13.50
N SER A 181 4.67 -7.73 12.53
CA SER A 181 5.08 -6.37 12.12
C SER A 181 3.91 -5.55 11.57
N ASN A 182 3.02 -6.16 10.80
CA ASN A 182 1.85 -5.49 10.23
C ASN A 182 0.78 -5.25 11.32
N GLN A 183 0.64 -6.18 12.26
CA GLN A 183 -0.24 -5.99 13.43
C GLN A 183 0.24 -4.84 14.32
N GLU A 184 1.55 -4.68 14.49
CA GLU A 184 2.11 -3.55 15.24
C GLU A 184 1.86 -2.23 14.50
N LEU A 185 2.04 -2.20 13.18
CA LEU A 185 1.69 -1.05 12.35
C LEU A 185 0.21 -0.67 12.50
N LEU A 186 -0.70 -1.63 12.42
CA LEU A 186 -2.13 -1.40 12.60
C LEU A 186 -2.47 -0.85 14.00
N LYS A 187 -1.82 -1.35 15.04
CA LYS A 187 -1.98 -0.81 16.41
C LYS A 187 -1.54 0.65 16.48
N LYS A 188 -0.41 1.00 15.87
CA LYS A 188 0.07 2.39 15.80
C LYS A 188 -0.90 3.28 15.02
N LEU A 189 -1.37 2.86 13.85
CA LEU A 189 -2.35 3.62 13.05
C LEU A 189 -3.63 3.88 13.84
N LYS A 190 -4.13 2.88 14.55
CA LYS A 190 -5.30 3.01 15.42
C LYS A 190 -5.06 3.99 16.57
N ALA A 191 -3.88 3.95 17.19
CA ALA A 191 -3.51 4.85 18.29
C ALA A 191 -3.42 6.32 17.87
N VAL A 192 -3.01 6.61 16.63
CA VAL A 192 -2.95 7.97 16.07
C VAL A 192 -4.28 8.45 15.46
N GLY A 193 -5.34 7.64 15.60
CA GLY A 193 -6.68 7.98 15.10
C GLY A 193 -6.89 7.71 13.61
N MET A 194 -5.96 7.02 12.95
CA MET A 194 -6.10 6.58 11.56
C MET A 194 -6.83 5.23 11.51
N TRP A 195 -8.16 5.27 11.74
CA TRP A 195 -8.99 4.08 11.81
C TRP A 195 -10.38 4.32 11.24
N PRO A 196 -10.49 4.52 9.91
CA PRO A 196 -11.76 4.77 9.26
C PRO A 196 -12.67 3.54 9.35
N ARG A 197 -13.97 3.79 9.43
CA ARG A 197 -14.98 2.75 9.27
C ARG A 197 -15.46 2.75 7.84
N GLY A 198 -15.67 1.55 7.29
CA GLY A 198 -16.41 1.38 6.05
C GLY A 198 -17.86 1.74 6.33
N GLY A 199 -18.42 2.52 5.50
CA GLY A 199 -19.87 2.70 5.35
C GLY A 199 -20.18 2.35 3.92
N LYS A 200 -21.43 2.07 3.58
CA LYS A 200 -21.85 2.12 2.19
C LYS A 200 -21.31 3.45 1.67
N SER A 201 -20.21 3.41 0.93
CA SER A 201 -19.73 4.59 0.26
C SER A 201 -20.89 5.01 -0.62
N LYS A 202 -21.52 6.13 -0.25
CA LYS A 202 -22.16 6.89 -1.30
C LYS A 202 -20.99 7.20 -2.23
N VAL A 203 -20.89 6.45 -3.31
CA VAL A 203 -20.17 6.90 -4.49
C VAL A 203 -20.90 8.19 -4.87
N GLU A 204 -20.44 9.30 -4.27
CA GLU A 204 -20.83 10.60 -4.74
C GLU A 204 -20.31 10.69 -6.16
N GLY A 205 -21.20 10.51 -7.12
CA GLY A 205 -20.90 10.83 -8.49
C GLY A 205 -21.16 9.81 -9.56
N ARG A 206 -21.75 8.64 -9.31
CA ARG A 206 -22.52 8.04 -10.39
C ARG A 206 -23.93 8.59 -10.33
N LYS A 207 -24.13 9.81 -10.85
CA LYS A 207 -25.41 10.14 -11.46
C LYS A 207 -25.67 9.03 -12.46
N SER A 208 -26.83 8.35 -12.35
CA SER A 208 -27.23 7.36 -13.36
C SER A 208 -27.02 8.03 -14.72
N SER A 209 -26.04 7.55 -15.45
CA SER A 209 -25.72 8.07 -16.76
C SER A 209 -26.71 7.40 -17.72
N VAL A 210 -27.10 8.11 -18.78
CA VAL A 210 -27.90 7.55 -19.88
C VAL A 210 -27.25 6.28 -20.45
N PHE A 211 -26.03 5.98 -20.03
CA PHE A 211 -25.19 4.86 -20.47
C PHE A 211 -25.08 3.73 -19.45
N ASP A 212 -25.84 3.77 -18.35
CA ASP A 212 -25.85 2.66 -17.37
C ASP A 212 -26.32 1.36 -18.04
N GLY A 213 -25.49 0.32 -17.91
CA GLY A 213 -25.73 -0.99 -18.53
C GLY A 213 -25.25 -1.13 -19.98
N MET A 214 -24.60 -0.11 -20.55
CA MET A 214 -24.02 -0.18 -21.89
C MET A 214 -22.52 -0.44 -21.84
N THR A 215 -22.06 -1.36 -22.68
CA THR A 215 -20.63 -1.60 -22.91
C THR A 215 -20.17 -0.84 -24.13
N PHE A 216 -19.18 0.01 -24.00
CA PHE A 216 -18.60 0.78 -25.11
C PHE A 216 -17.25 0.20 -25.51
N VAL A 217 -17.05 -0.04 -26.79
CA VAL A 217 -15.75 -0.37 -27.36
C VAL A 217 -15.24 0.87 -28.10
N VAL A 218 -14.17 1.48 -27.60
CA VAL A 218 -13.52 2.61 -28.29
C VAL A 218 -12.56 2.02 -29.33
N THR A 219 -12.88 2.22 -30.61
CA THR A 219 -12.01 1.85 -31.73
C THR A 219 -11.48 3.12 -32.37
N GLY A 220 -10.18 3.38 -32.22
CA GLY A 220 -9.47 4.53 -32.81
C GLY A 220 -8.65 5.32 -31.82
N THR A 221 -7.79 6.20 -32.35
CA THR A 221 -7.01 7.16 -31.56
C THR A 221 -7.92 8.33 -31.16
N LEU A 222 -8.00 8.60 -29.87
CA LEU A 222 -8.64 9.83 -29.38
C LEU A 222 -7.77 11.03 -29.80
N PRO A 223 -8.37 12.12 -30.29
CA PRO A 223 -7.64 13.33 -30.67
C PRO A 223 -6.95 14.02 -29.49
#